data_ee84c21fdb91c7360ef80c214e623b7b
#
_entry.id   ee84c21fdb91c7360ef80c214e623b7b
#
_cell.length_a   1.000
_cell.length_b   1.000
_cell.length_c   1.000
_cell.angle_alpha   90.00
_cell.angle_beta   90.00
_cell.angle_gamma   90.00
#
_symmetry.space_group_name_H-M   'P 1'
#
loop_
_entity.id
_entity.type
_entity.pdbx_description
1 polymer ?
#
loop_
_entity_poly.entity_id
_entity_poly.type
_entity_poly.pdbx_seq_one_letter_code
_entity_poly.pdbx_strand_id
1 'polypeptide(L)'
;MCVCLSIAIAIAIAIGSHKRSLNPKSSSVATMFLRWLGIVFFATHIPATLLVDAQALLPAYVFPKFARKMLENFIEQYNDPLMSAAMGSGGSADRRWFLSLVATELLIQLPFFFVALYAFVARREWIRVPLVAYGGFVSATMVPILNELALAEGLGAGKRAALLMMYVPYLVVPAVFVVWGCRRERLFAGGTDDGGRGSRKKTS
;
A
#
# COMPACT_ATOMS: atom_id res chain seq x y z
N MET A 1 16.43 -6.13 -8.40
CA MET A 1 15.74 -5.02 -9.12
C MET A 1 15.13 -5.44 -10.44
N CYS A 2 15.82 -6.22 -11.31
CA CYS A 2 15.27 -6.65 -12.62
C CYS A 2 14.01 -7.54 -12.53
N VAL A 3 13.89 -8.44 -11.55
CA VAL A 3 12.77 -9.39 -11.48
C VAL A 3 11.44 -8.70 -11.16
N CYS A 4 11.43 -7.71 -10.23
CA CYS A 4 10.21 -6.98 -9.87
C CYS A 4 9.71 -6.09 -11.02
N LEU A 5 10.64 -5.46 -11.76
CA LEU A 5 10.29 -4.68 -12.95
C LEU A 5 9.75 -5.60 -14.06
N SER A 6 10.32 -6.79 -14.23
CA SER A 6 9.85 -7.80 -15.18
C SER A 6 8.48 -8.34 -14.83
N ILE A 7 8.16 -8.56 -13.54
CA ILE A 7 6.83 -9.00 -13.10
C ILE A 7 5.81 -7.87 -13.30
N ALA A 8 6.14 -6.63 -12.95
CA ALA A 8 5.26 -5.47 -13.18
C ALA A 8 5.01 -5.24 -14.67
N ILE A 9 6.05 -5.37 -15.51
CA ILE A 9 5.96 -5.26 -16.96
C ILE A 9 5.20 -6.46 -17.55
N ALA A 10 5.45 -7.69 -17.09
CA ALA A 10 4.71 -8.87 -17.54
C ALA A 10 3.23 -8.81 -17.16
N ILE A 11 2.90 -8.32 -15.97
CA ILE A 11 1.52 -8.04 -15.54
C ILE A 11 0.92 -6.93 -16.42
N ALA A 12 1.64 -5.85 -16.70
CA ALA A 12 1.17 -4.77 -17.57
C ALA A 12 0.97 -5.22 -19.02
N ILE A 13 1.86 -6.07 -19.58
CA ILE A 13 1.77 -6.63 -20.94
C ILE A 13 0.65 -7.68 -21.03
N ALA A 14 0.52 -8.58 -20.06
CA ALA A 14 -0.59 -9.55 -20.00
C ALA A 14 -1.96 -8.84 -19.87
N ILE A 15 -1.98 -7.66 -19.26
CA ILE A 15 -3.15 -6.80 -19.11
C ILE A 15 -3.46 -5.99 -20.38
N GLY A 16 -2.45 -5.59 -21.15
CA GLY A 16 -2.60 -4.79 -22.39
C GLY A 16 -3.27 -5.53 -23.53
N SER A 17 -3.24 -6.86 -23.54
CA SER A 17 -3.69 -7.68 -24.67
C SER A 17 -5.19 -8.00 -24.73
N HIS A 18 -5.98 -7.64 -23.72
CA HIS A 18 -7.40 -8.04 -23.69
C HIS A 18 -8.38 -6.86 -23.48
N LYS A 19 -8.65 -6.11 -24.56
CA LYS A 19 -9.86 -5.25 -24.64
C LYS A 19 -11.12 -6.12 -24.64
N ARG A 20 -11.53 -6.60 -23.48
CA ARG A 20 -12.85 -7.22 -23.33
C ARG A 20 -13.86 -6.13 -22.98
N SER A 21 -14.83 -5.91 -23.87
CA SER A 21 -16.04 -5.11 -23.63
C SER A 21 -16.73 -5.65 -22.37
N LEU A 22 -16.56 -4.99 -21.23
CA LEU A 22 -17.25 -5.33 -19.99
C LEU A 22 -18.65 -4.72 -20.00
N ASN A 23 -19.64 -5.52 -19.63
CA ASN A 23 -21.03 -5.09 -19.42
C ASN A 23 -21.07 -3.87 -18.45
N PRO A 24 -21.71 -2.74 -18.81
CA PRO A 24 -21.66 -1.49 -18.05
C PRO A 24 -22.18 -1.61 -16.60
N LYS A 25 -23.12 -2.51 -16.32
CA LYS A 25 -23.64 -2.74 -14.96
C LYS A 25 -22.63 -3.44 -14.04
N SER A 26 -21.89 -4.44 -14.54
CA SER A 26 -20.81 -5.13 -13.79
C SER A 26 -19.64 -4.20 -13.49
N SER A 27 -19.37 -3.26 -14.39
CA SER A 27 -18.35 -2.22 -14.24
C SER A 27 -18.61 -1.27 -13.06
N SER A 28 -19.87 -0.94 -12.79
CA SER A 28 -20.25 -0.03 -11.70
C SER A 28 -20.03 -0.63 -10.31
N VAL A 29 -20.42 -1.90 -10.10
CA VAL A 29 -20.25 -2.62 -8.81
C VAL A 29 -18.79 -2.80 -8.47
N ALA A 30 -17.96 -3.24 -9.43
CA ALA A 30 -16.53 -3.40 -9.23
C ALA A 30 -15.84 -2.07 -8.87
N THR A 31 -16.21 -0.98 -9.54
CA THR A 31 -15.70 0.36 -9.24
C THR A 31 -16.09 0.83 -7.84
N MET A 32 -17.32 0.59 -7.43
CA MET A 32 -17.78 0.90 -6.07
C MET A 32 -17.02 0.09 -5.02
N PHE A 33 -16.85 -1.20 -5.24
CA PHE A 33 -16.07 -2.06 -4.35
C PHE A 33 -14.62 -1.60 -4.21
N LEU A 34 -13.91 -1.34 -5.33
CA LEU A 34 -12.53 -0.88 -5.34
C LEU A 34 -12.37 0.50 -4.68
N ARG A 35 -13.37 1.36 -4.84
CA ARG A 35 -13.41 2.64 -4.14
C ARG A 35 -13.47 2.46 -2.61
N TRP A 36 -14.39 1.62 -2.13
CA TRP A 36 -14.51 1.36 -0.69
C TRP A 36 -13.29 0.62 -0.14
N LEU A 37 -12.75 -0.33 -0.90
CA LEU A 37 -11.48 -0.98 -0.56
C LEU A 37 -10.37 0.04 -0.35
N GLY A 38 -10.23 1.03 -1.24
CA GLY A 38 -9.23 2.10 -1.11
C GLY A 38 -9.49 2.99 0.11
N ILE A 39 -10.75 3.38 0.37
CA ILE A 39 -11.10 4.18 1.56
C ILE A 39 -10.70 3.43 2.83
N VAL A 40 -11.11 2.17 2.97
CA VAL A 40 -10.78 1.35 4.16
C VAL A 40 -9.27 1.15 4.27
N PHE A 41 -8.61 0.79 3.17
CA PHE A 41 -7.17 0.54 3.15
C PHE A 41 -6.38 1.77 3.63
N PHE A 42 -6.57 2.95 3.05
CA PHE A 42 -5.84 4.15 3.46
C PHE A 42 -6.26 4.65 4.85
N ALA A 43 -7.55 4.57 5.20
CA ALA A 43 -8.02 4.99 6.52
C ALA A 43 -7.46 4.13 7.67
N THR A 44 -7.25 2.84 7.45
CA THR A 44 -6.64 1.93 8.44
C THR A 44 -5.11 1.96 8.40
N HIS A 45 -4.50 2.21 7.24
CA HIS A 45 -3.05 2.27 7.10
C HIS A 45 -2.47 3.50 7.80
N ILE A 46 -3.12 4.67 7.73
CA ILE A 46 -2.66 5.89 8.42
C ILE A 46 -2.38 5.65 9.91
N PRO A 47 -3.33 5.18 10.74
CA PRO A 47 -3.06 4.92 12.14
C PRO A 47 -2.07 3.76 12.37
N ALA A 48 -2.03 2.75 11.51
CA ALA A 48 -1.04 1.67 11.60
C ALA A 48 0.38 2.24 11.45
N THR A 49 0.64 2.99 10.40
CA THR A 49 1.93 3.62 10.17
C THR A 49 2.31 4.60 11.28
N LEU A 50 1.38 5.44 11.74
CA LEU A 50 1.65 6.44 12.79
C LEU A 50 1.87 5.83 14.17
N LEU A 51 1.16 4.75 14.52
CA LEU A 51 1.17 4.19 15.87
C LEU A 51 2.06 2.94 16.01
N VAL A 52 2.40 2.28 14.90
CA VAL A 52 3.20 1.05 14.91
C VAL A 52 4.53 1.27 14.18
N ASP A 53 4.50 1.51 12.87
CA ASP A 53 5.71 1.52 12.03
C ASP A 53 6.64 2.68 12.39
N ALA A 54 6.09 3.84 12.71
CA ALA A 54 6.86 5.01 13.13
C ALA A 54 7.70 4.77 14.41
N GLN A 55 7.33 3.80 15.25
CA GLN A 55 8.09 3.44 16.45
C GLN A 55 9.45 2.80 16.11
N ALA A 56 9.61 2.26 14.90
CA ALA A 56 10.90 1.72 14.43
C ALA A 56 11.97 2.82 14.22
N LEU A 57 11.55 4.07 14.01
CA LEU A 57 12.45 5.19 13.70
C LEU A 57 12.44 6.31 14.73
N LEU A 58 11.30 6.57 15.37
CA LEU A 58 11.14 7.68 16.28
C LEU A 58 11.32 7.25 17.74
N PRO A 59 11.82 8.15 18.60
CA PRO A 59 12.04 7.82 20.02
C PRO A 59 10.74 7.47 20.74
N ALA A 60 10.80 6.52 21.67
CA ALA A 60 9.64 6.01 22.41
C ALA A 60 8.82 7.08 23.15
N TYR A 61 9.42 8.21 23.56
CA TYR A 61 8.73 9.29 24.26
C TYR A 61 7.73 10.05 23.37
N VAL A 62 7.86 9.95 22.03
CA VAL A 62 6.94 10.57 21.07
C VAL A 62 5.57 9.88 21.09
N PHE A 63 5.55 8.60 21.47
CA PHE A 63 4.36 7.77 21.39
C PHE A 63 3.60 7.67 22.72
N PRO A 64 2.25 7.68 22.68
CA PRO A 64 1.45 7.44 23.87
C PRO A 64 1.68 6.01 24.40
N LYS A 65 1.50 5.83 25.71
CA LYS A 65 1.73 4.55 26.39
C LYS A 65 0.98 3.37 25.77
N PHE A 66 -0.25 3.59 25.31
CA PHE A 66 -1.06 2.55 24.69
C PHE A 66 -0.45 2.05 23.37
N ALA A 67 0.08 2.96 22.52
CA ALA A 67 0.69 2.57 21.24
C ALA A 67 1.97 1.75 21.46
N ARG A 68 2.79 2.14 22.42
CA ARG A 68 3.99 1.37 22.81
C ARG A 68 3.61 -0.02 23.29
N LYS A 69 2.62 -0.12 24.18
CA LYS A 69 2.14 -1.41 24.70
C LYS A 69 1.52 -2.27 23.61
N MET A 70 0.86 -1.68 22.63
CA MET A 70 0.31 -2.39 21.48
C MET A 70 1.43 -3.03 20.64
N LEU A 71 2.51 -2.29 20.36
CA LEU A 71 3.65 -2.83 19.63
C LEU A 71 4.40 -3.91 20.42
N GLU A 72 4.62 -3.70 21.73
CA GLU A 72 5.22 -4.71 22.61
C GLU A 72 4.43 -6.02 22.58
N ASN A 73 3.10 -5.94 22.78
CA ASN A 73 2.22 -7.11 22.74
C ASN A 73 2.25 -7.80 21.36
N PHE A 74 2.30 -7.03 20.28
CA PHE A 74 2.41 -7.57 18.93
C PHE A 74 3.71 -8.37 18.75
N ILE A 75 4.84 -7.81 19.18
CA ILE A 75 6.14 -8.47 19.09
C ILE A 75 6.16 -9.75 19.95
N GLU A 76 5.66 -9.70 21.18
CA GLU A 76 5.59 -10.87 22.08
C GLU A 76 4.70 -11.98 21.50
N GLN A 77 3.56 -11.60 20.92
CA GLN A 77 2.61 -12.57 20.38
C GLN A 77 3.07 -13.24 19.10
N TYR A 78 3.61 -12.45 18.17
CA TYR A 78 3.93 -12.94 16.82
C TYR A 78 5.41 -13.20 16.57
N ASN A 79 6.31 -12.69 17.43
CA ASN A 79 7.76 -12.75 17.24
C ASN A 79 8.18 -12.19 15.86
N ASP A 80 7.60 -11.04 15.46
CA ASP A 80 7.94 -10.42 14.19
C ASP A 80 9.44 -10.10 14.13
N PRO A 81 10.22 -10.73 13.23
CA PRO A 81 11.67 -10.56 13.19
C PRO A 81 12.09 -9.16 12.75
N LEU A 82 11.29 -8.51 11.89
CA LEU A 82 11.57 -7.18 11.36
C LEU A 82 11.35 -6.11 12.42
N MET A 83 10.19 -6.11 13.07
CA MET A 83 9.88 -5.16 14.13
C MET A 83 10.75 -5.41 15.38
N SER A 84 11.02 -6.66 15.75
CA SER A 84 11.93 -6.98 16.84
C SER A 84 13.35 -6.46 16.57
N ALA A 85 13.87 -6.66 15.36
CA ALA A 85 15.17 -6.13 14.96
C ALA A 85 15.19 -4.59 14.91
N ALA A 86 14.13 -3.96 14.43
CA ALA A 86 14.00 -2.50 14.41
C ALA A 86 13.99 -1.90 15.81
N MET A 87 13.34 -2.55 16.79
CA MET A 87 13.30 -2.14 18.18
C MET A 87 14.56 -2.51 18.98
N GLY A 88 15.56 -3.15 18.37
CA GLY A 88 16.83 -3.51 19.01
C GLY A 88 16.77 -4.77 19.86
N SER A 89 15.66 -5.51 19.87
CA SER A 89 15.47 -6.74 20.62
C SER A 89 15.81 -8.01 19.85
N GLY A 90 16.19 -7.91 18.58
CA GLY A 90 16.57 -9.03 17.72
C GLY A 90 18.04 -9.01 17.35
N GLY A 91 18.59 -10.19 17.04
CA GLY A 91 19.99 -10.36 16.62
C GLY A 91 20.39 -9.51 15.41
N SER A 92 21.66 -9.58 15.08
CA SER A 92 22.41 -8.75 14.14
C SER A 92 22.00 -8.74 12.66
N ALA A 93 20.79 -9.12 12.30
CA ALA A 93 20.32 -8.94 10.94
C ALA A 93 20.44 -7.46 10.56
N ASP A 94 20.99 -7.18 9.40
CA ASP A 94 21.16 -5.81 8.91
C ASP A 94 19.78 -5.15 8.71
N ARG A 95 19.27 -4.56 9.80
CA ARG A 95 17.97 -3.88 9.85
C ARG A 95 17.91 -2.59 9.05
N ARG A 96 19.06 -2.09 8.54
CA ARG A 96 19.13 -0.78 7.85
C ARG A 96 18.27 -0.72 6.62
N TRP A 97 18.18 -1.82 5.86
CA TRP A 97 17.30 -1.88 4.69
C TRP A 97 15.82 -1.73 5.08
N PHE A 98 15.39 -2.41 6.17
CA PHE A 98 14.02 -2.31 6.65
C PHE A 98 13.72 -0.91 7.20
N LEU A 99 14.62 -0.34 8.00
CA LEU A 99 14.48 1.04 8.50
C LEU A 99 14.41 2.06 7.36
N SER A 100 15.13 1.85 6.24
CA SER A 100 15.01 2.73 5.06
C SER A 100 13.65 2.60 4.39
N LEU A 101 13.03 1.43 4.38
CA LEU A 101 11.65 1.27 3.88
C LEU A 101 10.66 1.97 4.79
N VAL A 102 10.77 1.82 6.11
CA VAL A 102 9.92 2.54 7.08
C VAL A 102 10.11 4.06 6.97
N ALA A 103 11.35 4.54 6.79
CA ALA A 103 11.61 5.96 6.56
C ALA A 103 10.90 6.46 5.28
N THR A 104 10.96 5.69 4.21
CA THR A 104 10.28 6.03 2.96
C THR A 104 8.75 6.01 3.13
N GLU A 105 8.24 5.09 3.93
CA GLU A 105 6.82 5.04 4.28
C GLU A 105 6.38 6.30 5.03
N LEU A 106 7.09 6.70 6.07
CA LEU A 106 6.77 7.89 6.84
C LEU A 106 6.89 9.19 6.04
N LEU A 107 7.92 9.32 5.19
CA LEU A 107 8.21 10.56 4.48
C LEU A 107 7.45 10.73 3.17
N ILE A 108 7.16 9.65 2.47
CA ILE A 108 6.55 9.67 1.13
C ILE A 108 5.16 9.06 1.13
N GLN A 109 5.01 7.85 1.69
CA GLN A 109 3.75 7.13 1.58
C GLN A 109 2.70 7.69 2.54
N LEU A 110 3.06 8.02 3.77
CA LEU A 110 2.11 8.56 4.75
C LEU A 110 1.45 9.87 4.29
N PRO A 111 2.18 10.88 3.77
CA PRO A 111 1.55 12.03 3.12
C PRO A 111 0.63 11.64 1.96
N PHE A 112 1.05 10.67 1.14
CA PHE A 112 0.23 10.17 0.05
C PHE A 112 -1.06 9.49 0.55
N PHE A 113 -1.05 8.79 1.69
CA PHE A 113 -2.26 8.15 2.23
C PHE A 113 -3.38 9.16 2.50
N PHE A 114 -3.06 10.33 3.06
CA PHE A 114 -4.05 11.39 3.25
C PHE A 114 -4.60 11.93 1.93
N VAL A 115 -3.72 12.14 0.96
CA VAL A 115 -4.07 12.60 -0.37
C VAL A 115 -4.95 11.57 -1.10
N ALA A 116 -4.57 10.28 -1.03
CA ALA A 116 -5.32 9.20 -1.62
C ALA A 116 -6.68 9.02 -0.95
N LEU A 117 -6.73 9.01 0.39
CA LEU A 117 -7.99 8.91 1.14
C LEU A 117 -8.96 10.02 0.72
N TYR A 118 -8.49 11.28 0.69
CA TYR A 118 -9.29 12.40 0.19
C TYR A 118 -9.80 12.15 -1.23
N ALA A 119 -8.92 11.73 -2.14
CA ALA A 119 -9.27 11.51 -3.53
C ALA A 119 -10.30 10.39 -3.72
N PHE A 120 -10.20 9.30 -2.94
CA PHE A 120 -11.17 8.21 -2.96
C PHE A 120 -12.53 8.62 -2.39
N VAL A 121 -12.56 9.39 -1.31
CA VAL A 121 -13.80 9.94 -0.74
C VAL A 121 -14.46 10.91 -1.70
N ALA A 122 -13.69 11.87 -2.23
CA ALA A 122 -14.16 12.91 -3.13
C ALA A 122 -14.26 12.50 -4.61
N ARG A 123 -13.94 11.26 -4.96
CA ARG A 123 -13.96 10.69 -6.33
C ARG A 123 -13.15 11.50 -7.34
N ARG A 124 -11.90 11.88 -6.95
CA ARG A 124 -11.03 12.71 -7.80
C ARG A 124 -10.24 11.85 -8.77
N GLU A 125 -10.45 12.05 -10.07
CA GLU A 125 -9.82 11.25 -11.14
C GLU A 125 -8.30 11.47 -11.26
N TRP A 126 -7.78 12.62 -10.85
CA TRP A 126 -6.35 12.92 -10.91
C TRP A 126 -5.48 11.94 -10.09
N ILE A 127 -6.07 11.25 -9.10
CA ILE A 127 -5.35 10.27 -8.27
C ILE A 127 -4.87 9.05 -9.06
N ARG A 128 -5.41 8.79 -10.24
CA ARG A 128 -5.15 7.59 -11.04
C ARG A 128 -3.66 7.34 -11.27
N VAL A 129 -2.93 8.33 -11.77
CA VAL A 129 -1.49 8.19 -12.07
C VAL A 129 -0.67 8.08 -10.78
N PRO A 130 -0.82 8.95 -9.77
CA PRO A 130 -0.18 8.77 -8.46
C PRO A 130 -0.48 7.42 -7.81
N LEU A 131 -1.70 6.90 -7.94
CA LEU A 131 -2.11 5.61 -7.38
C LEU A 131 -1.37 4.43 -8.03
N VAL A 132 -1.16 4.46 -9.36
CA VAL A 132 -0.39 3.46 -10.08
C VAL A 132 1.09 3.51 -9.65
N ALA A 133 1.67 4.70 -9.55
CA ALA A 133 3.03 4.88 -9.09
C ALA A 133 3.23 4.36 -7.66
N TYR A 134 2.34 4.75 -6.74
CA TYR A 134 2.30 4.25 -5.36
C TYR A 134 2.19 2.72 -5.31
N GLY A 135 1.21 2.16 -6.03
CA GLY A 135 0.98 0.71 -6.02
C GLY A 135 2.16 -0.09 -6.55
N GLY A 136 2.83 0.38 -7.60
CA GLY A 136 4.05 -0.24 -8.12
C GLY A 136 5.21 -0.17 -7.12
N PHE A 137 5.41 0.99 -6.49
CA PHE A 137 6.43 1.20 -5.49
C PHE A 137 6.24 0.29 -4.27
N VAL A 138 5.04 0.30 -3.66
CA VAL A 138 4.74 -0.50 -2.47
C VAL A 138 4.81 -2.00 -2.78
N SER A 139 4.28 -2.43 -3.92
CA SER A 139 4.37 -3.85 -4.31
C SER A 139 5.82 -4.31 -4.43
N ALA A 140 6.73 -3.46 -4.89
CA ALA A 140 8.15 -3.79 -4.97
C ALA A 140 8.81 -3.87 -3.59
N THR A 141 8.48 -2.96 -2.66
CA THR A 141 9.05 -2.94 -1.31
C THR A 141 8.53 -4.07 -0.43
N MET A 142 7.32 -4.55 -0.68
CA MET A 142 6.73 -5.69 0.04
C MET A 142 7.41 -7.03 -0.28
N VAL A 143 8.06 -7.18 -1.44
CA VAL A 143 8.72 -8.44 -1.82
C VAL A 143 9.83 -8.84 -0.84
N PRO A 144 10.84 -8.00 -0.52
CA PRO A 144 11.86 -8.35 0.46
C PRO A 144 11.28 -8.55 1.88
N ILE A 145 10.27 -7.78 2.28
CA ILE A 145 9.61 -7.94 3.58
C ILE A 145 8.96 -9.33 3.69
N LEU A 146 8.14 -9.71 2.71
CA LEU A 146 7.48 -11.02 2.72
C LEU A 146 8.46 -12.18 2.58
N ASN A 147 9.55 -12.00 1.84
CA ASN A 147 10.61 -13.01 1.74
C ASN A 147 11.29 -13.23 3.10
N GLU A 148 11.63 -12.17 3.81
CA GLU A 148 12.22 -12.26 5.16
C GLU A 148 11.28 -12.99 6.12
N LEU A 149 10.00 -12.63 6.17
CA LEU A 149 9.01 -13.28 7.01
C LEU A 149 8.79 -14.77 6.64
N ALA A 150 8.82 -15.08 5.35
CA ALA A 150 8.64 -16.45 4.88
C ALA A 150 9.81 -17.36 5.24
N LEU A 151 11.04 -16.81 5.24
CA LEU A 151 12.28 -17.57 5.47
C LEU A 151 12.84 -17.41 6.89
N ALA A 152 12.19 -16.59 7.76
CA ALA A 152 12.68 -16.32 9.11
C ALA A 152 12.94 -17.62 9.90
N GLU A 153 14.19 -17.79 10.37
CA GLU A 153 14.57 -18.94 11.20
C GLU A 153 13.97 -18.82 12.61
N GLY A 154 13.67 -19.95 13.22
CA GLY A 154 13.10 -20.00 14.58
C GLY A 154 11.64 -19.56 14.70
N LEU A 155 11.01 -19.09 13.62
CA LEU A 155 9.62 -18.70 13.61
C LEU A 155 8.73 -19.92 13.36
N GLY A 156 7.91 -20.30 14.34
CA GLY A 156 6.97 -21.43 14.22
C GLY A 156 5.96 -21.21 13.09
N ALA A 157 5.53 -22.30 12.43
CA ALA A 157 4.65 -22.26 11.26
C ALA A 157 3.36 -21.42 11.47
N GLY A 158 2.73 -21.52 12.65
CA GLY A 158 1.52 -20.76 12.99
C GLY A 158 1.76 -19.24 13.05
N LYS A 159 2.84 -18.82 13.71
CA LYS A 159 3.23 -17.40 13.79
C LYS A 159 3.62 -16.85 12.42
N ARG A 160 4.36 -17.62 11.62
CA ARG A 160 4.72 -17.28 10.24
C ARG A 160 3.48 -17.06 9.37
N ALA A 161 2.54 -18.00 9.41
CA ALA A 161 1.29 -17.86 8.66
C ALA A 161 0.49 -16.63 9.09
N ALA A 162 0.41 -16.37 10.40
CA ALA A 162 -0.27 -15.19 10.91
C ALA A 162 0.39 -13.88 10.44
N LEU A 163 1.72 -13.78 10.50
CA LEU A 163 2.45 -12.62 9.98
C LEU A 163 2.24 -12.45 8.47
N LEU A 164 2.39 -13.51 7.68
CA LEU A 164 2.14 -13.44 6.24
C LEU A 164 0.71 -12.99 5.93
N MET A 165 -0.30 -13.49 6.65
CA MET A 165 -1.68 -13.02 6.48
C MET A 165 -1.88 -11.55 6.82
N MET A 166 -1.12 -10.98 7.77
CA MET A 166 -1.17 -9.57 8.10
C MET A 166 -0.45 -8.68 7.08
N TYR A 167 0.66 -9.16 6.51
CA TYR A 167 1.48 -8.38 5.58
C TYR A 167 1.05 -8.52 4.09
N VAL A 168 0.53 -9.67 3.66
CA VAL A 168 0.09 -9.91 2.27
C VAL A 168 -0.92 -8.89 1.74
N PRO A 169 -1.90 -8.40 2.52
CA PRO A 169 -2.80 -7.35 2.06
C PRO A 169 -2.10 -6.08 1.57
N TYR A 170 -0.95 -5.72 2.15
CA TYR A 170 -0.13 -4.57 1.75
C TYR A 170 0.64 -4.79 0.44
N LEU A 171 0.72 -6.02 -0.05
CA LEU A 171 1.15 -6.34 -1.41
C LEU A 171 -0.04 -6.37 -2.38
N VAL A 172 -1.10 -7.11 -1.99
CA VAL A 172 -2.21 -7.42 -2.90
C VAL A 172 -3.04 -6.20 -3.24
N VAL A 173 -3.39 -5.37 -2.24
CA VAL A 173 -4.25 -4.19 -2.48
C VAL A 173 -3.58 -3.16 -3.38
N PRO A 174 -2.31 -2.75 -3.14
CA PRO A 174 -1.59 -1.87 -4.06
C PRO A 174 -1.42 -2.46 -5.47
N ALA A 175 -1.14 -3.76 -5.60
CA ALA A 175 -1.07 -4.43 -6.90
C ALA A 175 -2.42 -4.37 -7.66
N VAL A 176 -3.53 -4.56 -6.96
CA VAL A 176 -4.88 -4.37 -7.53
C VAL A 176 -5.10 -2.94 -8.00
N PHE A 177 -4.62 -1.94 -7.25
CA PHE A 177 -4.70 -0.54 -7.66
C PHE A 177 -3.89 -0.25 -8.93
N VAL A 178 -2.71 -0.86 -9.10
CA VAL A 178 -1.95 -0.77 -10.36
C VAL A 178 -2.77 -1.31 -11.52
N VAL A 179 -3.30 -2.52 -11.37
CA VAL A 179 -4.11 -3.15 -12.42
C VAL A 179 -5.35 -2.31 -12.75
N TRP A 180 -6.03 -1.82 -11.73
CA TRP A 180 -7.22 -0.98 -11.90
C TRP A 180 -6.90 0.35 -12.59
N GLY A 181 -5.87 1.06 -12.14
CA GLY A 181 -5.45 2.33 -12.72
C GLY A 181 -4.91 2.23 -14.14
N CYS A 182 -4.22 1.12 -14.48
CA CYS A 182 -3.75 0.86 -15.84
C CYS A 182 -4.89 0.49 -16.81
N ARG A 183 -5.92 -0.22 -16.32
CA ARG A 183 -7.03 -0.70 -17.17
C ARG A 183 -8.13 0.33 -17.41
N ARG A 184 -8.21 1.38 -16.63
CA ARG A 184 -9.30 2.36 -16.65
C ARG A 184 -8.79 3.75 -16.98
N GLU A 185 -9.41 4.41 -17.91
CA GLU A 185 -9.18 5.84 -18.16
C GLU A 185 -9.77 6.72 -17.05
N ARG A 186 -10.88 6.27 -16.46
CA ARG A 186 -11.53 6.87 -15.29
C ARG A 186 -11.74 5.83 -14.21
N LEU A 187 -11.33 6.18 -12.99
CA LEU A 187 -11.47 5.31 -11.81
C LEU A 187 -12.88 5.35 -11.24
N PHE A 188 -13.48 6.53 -11.17
CA PHE A 188 -14.75 6.75 -10.51
C PHE A 188 -15.84 7.14 -11.51
N ALA A 189 -16.93 6.39 -11.56
CA ALA A 189 -18.10 6.79 -12.34
C ALA A 189 -18.68 8.11 -11.79
N GLY A 190 -18.74 9.15 -12.61
CA GLY A 190 -19.24 10.48 -12.21
C GLY A 190 -18.26 11.33 -11.41
N GLY A 191 -16.95 11.00 -11.44
CA GLY A 191 -15.91 11.83 -10.85
C GLY A 191 -15.77 13.20 -11.56
N THR A 192 -15.42 14.23 -10.77
CA THR A 192 -15.12 15.55 -11.32
C THR A 192 -13.66 15.65 -11.74
N ASP A 193 -13.42 16.00 -13.00
CA ASP A 193 -12.10 16.39 -13.49
C ASP A 193 -11.83 17.84 -13.08
N ASP A 194 -11.08 18.06 -12.00
CA ASP A 194 -10.57 19.39 -11.65
C ASP A 194 -9.28 19.75 -12.44
N GLY A 195 -9.20 19.32 -13.66
CA GLY A 195 -8.15 19.69 -14.61
C GLY A 195 -8.71 20.64 -15.63
N GLY A 196 -8.56 21.94 -15.41
CA GLY A 196 -9.03 23.02 -16.25
C GLY A 196 -8.82 22.78 -17.76
N ARG A 197 -9.91 22.48 -18.45
CA ARG A 197 -10.00 22.72 -19.86
C ARG A 197 -11.14 23.72 -20.06
N GLY A 198 -10.74 25.00 -19.98
CA GLY A 198 -11.60 26.10 -20.37
C GLY A 198 -12.22 25.79 -21.72
N SER A 199 -13.52 25.62 -21.72
CA SER A 199 -14.34 25.59 -22.93
C SER A 199 -14.10 26.89 -23.73
N ARG A 200 -13.25 26.82 -24.74
CA ARG A 200 -13.09 27.88 -25.73
C ARG A 200 -14.36 27.87 -26.54
N LYS A 201 -15.37 28.67 -26.12
CA LYS A 201 -16.51 29.01 -26.97
C LYS A 201 -15.96 29.57 -28.28
N LYS A 202 -16.15 28.84 -29.40
CA LYS A 202 -16.11 29.41 -30.74
C LYS A 202 -17.33 30.30 -30.89
N THR A 203 -17.14 31.60 -30.83
CA THR A 203 -18.06 32.57 -31.39
C THR A 203 -17.77 32.64 -32.90
N SER A 204 -18.73 32.22 -33.69
CA SER A 204 -18.83 32.56 -35.13
C SER A 204 -19.26 33.98 -35.27
#